data_21a95c87e7580f213c9662b16a04a0da
#
_entry.id   21a95c87e7580f213c9662b16a04a0da
#
_cell.length_a   1.000
_cell.length_b   1.000
_cell.length_c   1.000
_cell.angle_alpha   90.00
_cell.angle_beta   90.00
_cell.angle_gamma   90.00
#
_symmetry.space_group_name_H-M   'P 1'
#
loop_
_entity.id
_entity.type
_entity.pdbx_description
1 polymer ?
#
loop_
_entity_poly.entity_id
_entity_poly.type
_entity_poly.pdbx_seq_one_letter_code
_entity_poly.pdbx_strand_id
1 'polypeptide(L)'
;MGVKAEEDENRVIAERVYIGDVSVAGMTEEEATAAVEDYIESLQDTAITLKAGENSIEVTAKDLGVTWGNPELAEKAVNLGRTGNPIARYKEKKDLEKGDKVFVLSYAIDESKTAALLKEHAKELDQEAQDNGLTRENGQFTFVKGHEGIKVNAEKSIEQIASHMQNQWDGKAASIELSAKLVEPRGSEEELAEVKDLLGGYSTNFSSSSAGRAKNVRNGASKINGSIIYPGEEFSVHDAVVPFNAENGYELAGSYENGTTVETYGGGICQVSTTLYNAVIRAELEITERFAHSMIVSYVEPSMDAAISGEYKDLKFKNSTKYPVYIEGYTDGGIIHFNVYGKETRDANREVEFVSETTGETDPGVKYVADGTLQIGTISTQQSAHIGKKAKLWKVVKVNGKEESREVFNTSNYQASPKIVRVGTASDSQDAINAVMAAIGTQDEATIQAAAAANCTAARDAAAAQQAAEAAAAAAAAQPAEPAQPEQPSQSEDEKKDDKKDSDNKKDDKQDDTKEEENNQESND
;
A
#
# COMPACT_ATOMS: atom_id res chain seq x y z
N MET A 1 -68.49 -55.16 20.63
CA MET A 1 -67.40 -55.72 21.43
C MET A 1 -66.10 -55.37 20.68
N GLY A 2 -65.45 -54.37 21.13
CA GLY A 2 -64.14 -54.00 20.59
C GLY A 2 -63.09 -54.96 21.18
N VAL A 3 -62.40 -55.67 20.34
CA VAL A 3 -61.21 -56.42 20.71
C VAL A 3 -60.13 -55.39 20.85
N LYS A 4 -59.73 -55.07 22.10
CA LYS A 4 -58.42 -54.39 22.36
C LYS A 4 -57.34 -55.31 21.77
N ALA A 5 -56.60 -54.78 20.83
CA ALA A 5 -55.34 -55.39 20.46
C ALA A 5 -54.47 -55.37 21.72
N GLU A 6 -54.08 -56.55 22.20
CA GLU A 6 -52.98 -56.70 23.12
C GLU A 6 -51.73 -56.11 22.41
N GLU A 7 -51.16 -55.08 22.98
CA GLU A 7 -49.87 -54.60 22.63
C GLU A 7 -48.88 -55.72 22.99
N ASP A 8 -48.45 -56.44 21.97
CA ASP A 8 -47.47 -57.52 22.07
C ASP A 8 -46.06 -56.84 22.16
N GLU A 9 -45.67 -56.52 23.39
CA GLU A 9 -44.38 -55.87 23.72
C GLU A 9 -43.14 -56.66 23.21
N ASN A 10 -43.34 -57.80 22.54
CA ASN A 10 -42.28 -58.71 22.08
C ASN A 10 -42.42 -59.06 20.59
N ARG A 11 -42.83 -58.13 19.76
CA ARG A 11 -42.87 -58.33 18.32
C ARG A 11 -41.46 -58.30 17.72
N VAL A 12 -40.94 -59.45 17.26
CA VAL A 12 -39.67 -59.53 16.57
C VAL A 12 -39.83 -59.64 15.05
N ILE A 13 -38.86 -59.10 14.31
CA ILE A 13 -38.76 -59.13 12.85
C ILE A 13 -38.57 -60.57 12.37
N ALA A 14 -39.19 -60.92 11.24
CA ALA A 14 -39.07 -62.26 10.65
C ALA A 14 -37.64 -62.57 10.20
N GLU A 15 -37.29 -63.85 10.12
CA GLU A 15 -36.04 -64.32 9.55
C GLU A 15 -35.83 -63.79 8.12
N ARG A 16 -34.53 -63.55 7.72
CA ARG A 16 -34.15 -63.17 6.36
C ARG A 16 -34.61 -61.77 5.96
N VAL A 17 -34.79 -60.87 6.94
CA VAL A 17 -35.08 -59.47 6.73
C VAL A 17 -33.81 -58.63 7.02
N TYR A 18 -33.53 -57.72 6.11
CA TYR A 18 -32.40 -56.78 6.16
C TYR A 18 -32.86 -55.33 5.94
N ILE A 19 -32.20 -54.39 6.58
CA ILE A 19 -32.25 -52.98 6.27
C ILE A 19 -30.86 -52.55 5.79
N GLY A 20 -30.73 -52.24 4.48
CA GLY A 20 -29.39 -52.17 3.87
C GLY A 20 -28.62 -53.47 4.04
N ASP A 21 -27.40 -53.37 4.55
CA ASP A 21 -26.54 -54.50 4.85
C ASP A 21 -26.74 -55.05 6.27
N VAL A 22 -27.60 -54.45 7.09
CA VAL A 22 -27.85 -54.86 8.48
C VAL A 22 -28.91 -55.96 8.53
N SER A 23 -28.57 -57.14 9.06
CA SER A 23 -29.55 -58.19 9.37
C SER A 23 -30.33 -57.78 10.62
N VAL A 24 -31.64 -57.63 10.47
CA VAL A 24 -32.55 -57.28 11.57
C VAL A 24 -33.43 -58.42 11.98
N ALA A 25 -33.15 -59.63 11.50
CA ALA A 25 -33.91 -60.88 11.80
C ALA A 25 -33.92 -61.17 13.31
N GLY A 26 -35.10 -61.44 13.87
CA GLY A 26 -35.27 -61.76 15.29
C GLY A 26 -35.22 -60.56 16.25
N MET A 27 -34.97 -59.34 15.73
CA MET A 27 -34.91 -58.10 16.53
C MET A 27 -36.30 -57.51 16.75
N THR A 28 -36.49 -56.83 17.86
CA THR A 28 -37.60 -55.90 18.05
C THR A 28 -37.39 -54.63 17.19
N GLU A 29 -38.37 -53.78 17.10
CA GLU A 29 -38.25 -52.49 16.39
C GLU A 29 -37.15 -51.60 16.99
N GLU A 30 -37.06 -51.56 18.31
CA GLU A 30 -36.06 -50.79 19.02
C GLU A 30 -34.65 -51.33 18.80
N GLU A 31 -34.48 -52.67 18.88
CA GLU A 31 -33.21 -53.33 18.61
C GLU A 31 -32.77 -53.18 17.15
N ALA A 32 -33.68 -53.23 16.20
CA ALA A 32 -33.41 -53.02 14.79
C ALA A 32 -33.00 -51.54 14.51
N THR A 33 -33.69 -50.62 15.17
CA THR A 33 -33.38 -49.18 15.09
C THR A 33 -31.94 -48.96 15.60
N ALA A 34 -31.61 -49.45 16.79
CA ALA A 34 -30.28 -49.31 17.36
C ALA A 34 -29.18 -49.96 16.47
N ALA A 35 -29.45 -51.17 15.92
CA ALA A 35 -28.48 -51.81 15.05
C ALA A 35 -28.24 -51.07 13.74
N VAL A 36 -29.24 -50.40 13.15
CA VAL A 36 -29.07 -49.57 11.96
C VAL A 36 -28.38 -48.26 12.32
N GLU A 37 -28.69 -47.64 13.46
CA GLU A 37 -27.99 -46.45 13.94
C GLU A 37 -26.51 -46.73 14.23
N ASP A 38 -26.16 -47.84 14.88
CA ASP A 38 -24.78 -48.28 15.11
C ASP A 38 -24.04 -48.51 13.79
N TYR A 39 -24.72 -49.07 12.79
CA TYR A 39 -24.16 -49.22 11.45
C TYR A 39 -23.86 -47.87 10.82
N ILE A 40 -24.77 -46.91 10.88
CA ILE A 40 -24.56 -45.54 10.35
C ILE A 40 -23.44 -44.83 11.11
N GLU A 41 -23.36 -45.02 12.43
CA GLU A 41 -22.26 -44.48 13.22
C GLU A 41 -20.89 -45.03 12.75
N SER A 42 -20.85 -46.30 12.36
CA SER A 42 -19.63 -46.90 11.80
C SER A 42 -19.19 -46.31 10.46
N LEU A 43 -20.09 -45.59 9.76
CA LEU A 43 -19.81 -44.94 8.48
C LEU A 43 -19.38 -43.47 8.64
N GLN A 44 -19.39 -42.91 9.85
CA GLN A 44 -19.15 -41.49 10.07
C GLN A 44 -17.79 -40.97 9.57
N ASP A 45 -16.77 -41.83 9.59
CA ASP A 45 -15.40 -41.51 9.13
C ASP A 45 -15.20 -41.77 7.62
N THR A 46 -16.26 -42.17 6.89
CA THR A 46 -16.17 -42.41 5.45
C THR A 46 -15.87 -41.11 4.70
N ALA A 47 -14.83 -41.14 3.86
CA ALA A 47 -14.40 -39.99 3.07
C ALA A 47 -15.38 -39.68 1.95
N ILE A 48 -15.74 -38.38 1.82
CA ILE A 48 -16.59 -37.82 0.78
C ILE A 48 -15.83 -36.67 0.13
N THR A 49 -15.55 -36.76 -1.16
CA THR A 49 -14.92 -35.72 -1.94
C THR A 49 -15.99 -34.80 -2.54
N LEU A 50 -16.00 -33.52 -2.16
CA LEU A 50 -16.85 -32.51 -2.76
C LEU A 50 -16.05 -31.75 -3.82
N LYS A 51 -16.55 -31.70 -5.06
CA LYS A 51 -15.85 -31.09 -6.22
C LYS A 51 -16.57 -29.89 -6.77
N ALA A 52 -15.82 -28.86 -7.15
CA ALA A 52 -16.30 -27.68 -7.88
C ALA A 52 -15.35 -27.44 -9.07
N GLY A 53 -15.64 -28.04 -10.23
CA GLY A 53 -14.74 -28.06 -11.36
C GLY A 53 -13.44 -28.81 -11.06
N GLU A 54 -12.31 -28.11 -11.11
CA GLU A 54 -11.00 -28.71 -10.78
C GLU A 54 -10.68 -28.67 -9.27
N ASN A 55 -11.40 -27.84 -8.51
CA ASN A 55 -11.20 -27.70 -7.08
C ASN A 55 -11.98 -28.79 -6.32
N SER A 56 -11.43 -29.25 -5.21
CA SER A 56 -12.09 -30.25 -4.37
C SER A 56 -11.62 -30.17 -2.93
N ILE A 57 -12.50 -30.58 -2.03
CA ILE A 57 -12.22 -30.81 -0.62
C ILE A 57 -12.58 -32.24 -0.25
N GLU A 58 -11.89 -32.81 0.72
CA GLU A 58 -12.22 -34.08 1.31
C GLU A 58 -12.80 -33.85 2.71
N VAL A 59 -14.00 -34.38 2.93
CA VAL A 59 -14.76 -34.29 4.18
C VAL A 59 -15.22 -35.67 4.59
N THR A 60 -15.75 -35.84 5.79
CA THR A 60 -16.32 -37.12 6.26
C THR A 60 -17.85 -37.08 6.26
N ALA A 61 -18.48 -38.26 6.31
CA ALA A 61 -19.91 -38.37 6.49
C ALA A 61 -20.39 -37.64 7.78
N LYS A 62 -19.56 -37.63 8.81
CA LYS A 62 -19.76 -36.93 10.07
C LYS A 62 -19.81 -35.40 9.88
N ASP A 63 -18.94 -34.86 9.03
CA ASP A 63 -18.90 -33.42 8.73
C ASP A 63 -20.16 -32.96 8.02
N LEU A 64 -20.78 -33.82 7.20
CA LEU A 64 -22.07 -33.59 6.57
C LEU A 64 -23.25 -33.85 7.52
N GLY A 65 -22.99 -34.40 8.70
CA GLY A 65 -24.04 -34.76 9.68
C GLY A 65 -24.94 -35.87 9.19
N VAL A 66 -24.35 -36.91 8.59
CA VAL A 66 -25.10 -38.04 8.03
C VAL A 66 -25.87 -38.80 9.12
N THR A 67 -27.14 -39.02 8.85
CA THR A 67 -28.06 -39.76 9.72
C THR A 67 -28.92 -40.70 8.90
N TRP A 68 -29.76 -41.49 9.57
CA TRP A 68 -30.74 -42.38 8.92
C TRP A 68 -31.87 -41.58 8.23
N GLY A 69 -31.97 -41.72 6.92
CA GLY A 69 -32.90 -40.96 6.10
C GLY A 69 -34.34 -41.51 6.07
N ASN A 70 -34.53 -42.80 6.40
CA ASN A 70 -35.80 -43.49 6.34
C ASN A 70 -36.04 -44.43 7.54
N PRO A 71 -36.06 -43.91 8.79
CA PRO A 71 -36.14 -44.68 10.02
C PRO A 71 -37.47 -45.51 10.15
N GLU A 72 -38.49 -45.12 9.43
CA GLU A 72 -39.74 -45.90 9.37
C GLU A 72 -39.60 -47.32 8.81
N LEU A 73 -38.42 -47.68 8.29
CA LEU A 73 -38.13 -49.01 7.81
C LEU A 73 -38.08 -50.04 8.96
N ALA A 74 -37.70 -49.65 10.18
CA ALA A 74 -37.73 -50.51 11.35
C ALA A 74 -39.19 -50.98 11.63
N GLU A 75 -40.14 -50.07 11.67
CA GLU A 75 -41.56 -50.34 11.79
C GLU A 75 -42.06 -51.23 10.62
N LYS A 76 -41.69 -50.89 9.39
CA LYS A 76 -42.09 -51.68 8.21
C LYS A 76 -41.54 -53.09 8.27
N ALA A 77 -40.31 -53.28 8.77
CA ALA A 77 -39.69 -54.60 8.92
C ALA A 77 -40.44 -55.47 9.96
N VAL A 78 -40.79 -54.92 11.13
CA VAL A 78 -41.58 -55.62 12.16
C VAL A 78 -42.98 -55.98 11.65
N ASN A 79 -43.59 -55.13 10.85
CA ASN A 79 -44.94 -55.33 10.32
C ASN A 79 -45.01 -56.23 9.08
N LEU A 80 -43.87 -56.67 8.53
CA LEU A 80 -43.83 -57.53 7.34
C LEU A 80 -44.50 -58.86 7.59
N GLY A 81 -45.45 -59.24 6.75
CA GLY A 81 -46.24 -60.46 6.88
C GLY A 81 -47.29 -60.43 7.99
N ARG A 82 -47.50 -59.28 8.66
CA ARG A 82 -48.46 -59.13 9.77
C ARG A 82 -49.57 -58.13 9.49
N THR A 83 -49.33 -57.18 8.64
CA THR A 83 -50.31 -56.11 8.30
C THR A 83 -50.93 -56.33 6.91
N GLY A 84 -52.03 -55.65 6.63
CA GLY A 84 -52.73 -55.79 5.37
C GLY A 84 -53.78 -56.96 5.32
N ASN A 85 -54.24 -57.28 4.12
CA ASN A 85 -55.24 -58.35 3.94
C ASN A 85 -54.61 -59.73 4.05
N PRO A 86 -55.36 -60.79 4.34
CA PRO A 86 -54.84 -62.16 4.55
C PRO A 86 -54.01 -62.71 3.37
N ILE A 87 -54.34 -62.32 2.13
CA ILE A 87 -53.59 -62.76 0.94
C ILE A 87 -52.23 -62.06 0.87
N ALA A 88 -52.13 -60.77 1.16
CA ALA A 88 -50.90 -60.04 1.20
C ALA A 88 -49.94 -60.61 2.27
N ARG A 89 -50.44 -60.80 3.48
CA ARG A 89 -49.67 -61.42 4.59
C ARG A 89 -49.17 -62.82 4.25
N TYR A 90 -49.99 -63.66 3.63
CA TYR A 90 -49.58 -64.99 3.20
C TYR A 90 -48.45 -64.91 2.11
N LYS A 91 -48.65 -64.03 1.14
CA LYS A 91 -47.67 -63.81 0.08
C LYS A 91 -46.31 -63.37 0.65
N GLU A 92 -46.28 -62.36 1.50
CA GLU A 92 -45.04 -61.86 2.13
C GLU A 92 -44.34 -62.94 2.91
N LYS A 93 -45.04 -63.77 3.70
CA LYS A 93 -44.46 -64.90 4.41
C LYS A 93 -43.90 -65.96 3.45
N LYS A 94 -44.60 -66.23 2.36
CA LYS A 94 -44.13 -67.20 1.33
C LYS A 94 -42.93 -66.66 0.53
N ASP A 95 -42.84 -65.36 0.33
CA ASP A 95 -41.69 -64.72 -0.34
C ASP A 95 -40.46 -64.80 0.56
N LEU A 96 -40.57 -64.63 1.88
CA LEU A 96 -39.49 -64.81 2.84
C LEU A 96 -38.94 -66.25 2.90
N GLU A 97 -39.80 -67.26 2.66
CA GLU A 97 -39.33 -68.68 2.57
C GLU A 97 -38.42 -68.88 1.36
N LYS A 98 -38.56 -68.10 0.30
CA LYS A 98 -37.85 -68.20 -0.98
C LYS A 98 -36.60 -67.34 -1.08
N GLY A 99 -36.52 -66.24 -0.38
CA GLY A 99 -35.43 -65.27 -0.48
C GLY A 99 -35.43 -64.23 0.63
N ASP A 100 -34.35 -63.44 0.68
CA ASP A 100 -34.16 -62.38 1.64
C ASP A 100 -35.01 -61.15 1.23
N LYS A 101 -35.53 -60.47 2.22
CA LYS A 101 -36.19 -59.18 2.05
C LYS A 101 -35.21 -58.08 2.49
N VAL A 102 -34.72 -57.33 1.54
CA VAL A 102 -33.87 -56.15 1.81
C VAL A 102 -34.69 -54.90 1.65
N PHE A 103 -34.76 -54.09 2.69
CA PHE A 103 -35.26 -52.73 2.64
C PHE A 103 -34.10 -51.80 2.27
N VAL A 104 -34.27 -50.91 1.30
CA VAL A 104 -33.22 -50.02 0.84
C VAL A 104 -33.01 -48.94 1.89
N LEU A 105 -31.82 -48.94 2.50
CA LEU A 105 -31.40 -47.94 3.44
C LEU A 105 -31.12 -46.64 2.68
N SER A 106 -31.58 -45.51 3.21
CA SER A 106 -31.24 -44.16 2.72
C SER A 106 -30.67 -43.30 3.83
N TYR A 107 -29.91 -42.32 3.44
CA TYR A 107 -29.22 -41.41 4.37
C TYR A 107 -29.71 -40.00 4.21
N ALA A 108 -29.76 -39.24 5.30
CA ALA A 108 -30.02 -37.81 5.33
C ALA A 108 -28.78 -37.06 5.80
N ILE A 109 -28.68 -35.78 5.48
CA ILE A 109 -27.63 -34.89 5.96
C ILE A 109 -28.22 -33.81 6.87
N ASP A 110 -27.33 -33.21 7.68
CA ASP A 110 -27.65 -31.95 8.37
C ASP A 110 -27.34 -30.78 7.43
N GLU A 111 -28.37 -30.17 6.84
CA GLU A 111 -28.23 -29.07 5.90
C GLU A 111 -27.51 -27.86 6.53
N SER A 112 -27.71 -27.59 7.83
CA SER A 112 -27.06 -26.47 8.53
C SER A 112 -25.57 -26.69 8.71
N LYS A 113 -25.16 -27.93 9.07
CA LYS A 113 -23.74 -28.31 9.15
C LYS A 113 -23.09 -28.27 7.77
N THR A 114 -23.74 -28.82 6.77
CA THR A 114 -23.28 -28.82 5.38
C THR A 114 -23.11 -27.38 4.85
N ALA A 115 -24.04 -26.48 5.17
CA ALA A 115 -23.94 -25.06 4.81
C ALA A 115 -22.75 -24.38 5.47
N ALA A 116 -22.51 -24.65 6.77
CA ALA A 116 -21.38 -24.11 7.49
C ALA A 116 -20.04 -24.63 6.91
N LEU A 117 -19.98 -25.91 6.60
CA LEU A 117 -18.82 -26.56 5.97
C LEU A 117 -18.49 -25.94 4.60
N LEU A 118 -19.45 -25.79 3.71
CA LEU A 118 -19.25 -25.16 2.40
C LEU A 118 -18.78 -23.70 2.53
N LYS A 119 -19.29 -22.98 3.53
CA LYS A 119 -18.84 -21.61 3.81
C LYS A 119 -17.41 -21.56 4.35
N GLU A 120 -17.03 -22.47 5.21
CA GLU A 120 -15.67 -22.58 5.77
C GLU A 120 -14.65 -22.83 4.65
N HIS A 121 -14.97 -23.74 3.74
CA HIS A 121 -14.10 -24.14 2.63
C HIS A 121 -14.35 -23.34 1.33
N ALA A 122 -15.08 -22.22 1.40
CA ALA A 122 -15.39 -21.44 0.19
C ALA A 122 -14.14 -20.97 -0.56
N LYS A 123 -13.04 -20.65 0.13
CA LYS A 123 -11.76 -20.23 -0.49
C LYS A 123 -11.03 -21.35 -1.23
N GLU A 124 -11.32 -22.60 -0.88
CA GLU A 124 -10.70 -23.78 -1.50
C GLU A 124 -11.54 -24.27 -2.69
N LEU A 125 -12.85 -24.06 -2.64
CA LEU A 125 -13.81 -24.49 -3.66
C LEU A 125 -14.04 -23.43 -4.74
N ASP A 126 -14.06 -22.14 -4.35
CA ASP A 126 -14.22 -21.03 -5.27
C ASP A 126 -12.88 -20.69 -5.96
N GLN A 127 -12.95 -20.22 -7.17
CA GLN A 127 -11.83 -19.63 -7.91
C GLN A 127 -12.27 -18.28 -8.43
N GLU A 128 -11.53 -17.21 -8.10
CA GLU A 128 -11.82 -15.90 -8.66
C GLU A 128 -11.47 -15.87 -10.15
N ALA A 129 -12.30 -15.21 -10.95
CA ALA A 129 -11.98 -14.95 -12.35
C ALA A 129 -10.78 -13.99 -12.41
N GLN A 130 -9.84 -14.28 -13.28
CA GLN A 130 -8.81 -13.32 -13.65
C GLN A 130 -9.24 -12.64 -14.94
N ASP A 131 -9.48 -11.33 -14.86
CA ASP A 131 -9.87 -10.54 -16.01
C ASP A 131 -8.84 -10.63 -17.15
N ASN A 132 -9.32 -10.54 -18.38
CA ASN A 132 -8.45 -10.36 -19.53
C ASN A 132 -7.71 -9.02 -19.42
N GLY A 133 -6.50 -8.97 -19.93
CA GLY A 133 -5.62 -7.83 -19.79
C GLY A 133 -5.02 -7.36 -21.10
N LEU A 134 -4.27 -6.28 -21.01
CA LEU A 134 -3.40 -5.77 -22.07
C LEU A 134 -1.99 -5.60 -21.51
N THR A 135 -0.99 -5.93 -22.31
CA THR A 135 0.37 -5.43 -22.11
C THR A 135 0.72 -4.50 -23.27
N ARG A 136 1.61 -3.53 -23.00
CA ARG A 136 2.08 -2.61 -24.02
C ARG A 136 3.61 -2.61 -24.06
N GLU A 137 4.14 -3.09 -25.19
CA GLU A 137 5.59 -3.17 -25.41
C GLU A 137 5.93 -2.59 -26.79
N ASN A 138 7.00 -1.81 -26.87
CA ASN A 138 7.44 -1.15 -28.09
C ASN A 138 6.32 -0.38 -28.84
N GLY A 139 5.39 0.18 -28.07
CA GLY A 139 4.27 0.95 -28.61
C GLY A 139 3.09 0.12 -29.12
N GLN A 140 3.11 -1.21 -28.97
CA GLN A 140 2.04 -2.11 -29.42
C GLN A 140 1.36 -2.77 -28.23
N PHE A 141 0.03 -2.89 -28.31
CA PHE A 141 -0.77 -3.64 -27.36
C PHE A 141 -0.83 -5.12 -27.71
N THR A 142 -0.73 -5.97 -26.72
CA THR A 142 -0.92 -7.41 -26.82
C THR A 142 -1.99 -7.83 -25.81
N PHE A 143 -3.00 -8.56 -26.29
CA PHE A 143 -4.05 -9.13 -25.47
C PHE A 143 -3.48 -10.24 -24.58
N VAL A 144 -3.84 -10.21 -23.30
CA VAL A 144 -3.49 -11.22 -22.30
C VAL A 144 -4.77 -11.90 -21.84
N LYS A 145 -4.93 -13.18 -22.21
CA LYS A 145 -6.10 -13.95 -21.82
C LYS A 145 -6.06 -14.23 -20.31
N GLY A 146 -7.14 -13.90 -19.62
CA GLY A 146 -7.39 -14.28 -18.24
C GLY A 146 -7.91 -15.72 -18.12
N HIS A 147 -8.49 -16.06 -16.99
CA HIS A 147 -9.15 -17.37 -16.78
C HIS A 147 -10.51 -17.18 -16.10
N GLU A 148 -11.41 -18.12 -16.40
CA GLU A 148 -12.73 -18.18 -15.79
C GLU A 148 -12.63 -18.42 -14.28
N GLY A 149 -13.54 -17.83 -13.54
CA GLY A 149 -13.73 -18.10 -12.12
C GLY A 149 -14.78 -19.19 -11.92
N ILE A 150 -14.79 -19.78 -10.73
CA ILE A 150 -15.75 -20.76 -10.27
C ILE A 150 -16.37 -20.23 -8.98
N LYS A 151 -17.70 -20.16 -8.93
CA LYS A 151 -18.42 -19.76 -7.72
C LYS A 151 -19.42 -20.82 -7.33
N VAL A 152 -19.21 -21.49 -6.21
CA VAL A 152 -20.12 -22.52 -5.70
C VAL A 152 -21.47 -21.89 -5.28
N ASN A 153 -22.56 -22.50 -5.74
CA ASN A 153 -23.91 -22.22 -5.27
C ASN A 153 -24.21 -23.13 -4.08
N ALA A 154 -24.03 -22.61 -2.87
CA ALA A 154 -24.17 -23.39 -1.65
C ALA A 154 -25.56 -24.05 -1.52
N GLU A 155 -26.66 -23.33 -1.79
CA GLU A 155 -28.01 -23.85 -1.68
C GLU A 155 -28.26 -25.06 -2.60
N LYS A 156 -27.93 -24.91 -3.89
CA LYS A 156 -28.08 -26.02 -4.85
C LYS A 156 -27.11 -27.16 -4.58
N SER A 157 -25.92 -26.86 -4.07
CA SER A 157 -24.95 -27.89 -3.70
C SER A 157 -25.44 -28.73 -2.52
N ILE A 158 -26.07 -28.12 -1.51
CA ILE A 158 -26.69 -28.84 -0.39
C ILE A 158 -27.78 -29.76 -0.90
N GLU A 159 -28.68 -29.29 -1.80
CA GLU A 159 -29.70 -30.12 -2.42
C GLU A 159 -29.10 -31.31 -3.19
N GLN A 160 -28.01 -31.09 -3.93
CA GLN A 160 -27.28 -32.16 -4.65
C GLN A 160 -26.66 -33.17 -3.70
N ILE A 161 -25.98 -32.71 -2.64
CA ILE A 161 -25.40 -33.58 -1.61
C ILE A 161 -26.52 -34.40 -0.95
N ALA A 162 -27.60 -33.76 -0.50
CA ALA A 162 -28.75 -34.45 0.11
C ALA A 162 -29.32 -35.52 -0.82
N SER A 163 -29.54 -35.16 -2.09
CA SER A 163 -30.10 -36.09 -3.09
C SER A 163 -29.13 -37.27 -3.36
N HIS A 164 -27.84 -37.04 -3.43
CA HIS A 164 -26.84 -38.10 -3.59
C HIS A 164 -26.85 -39.04 -2.39
N MET A 165 -26.81 -38.52 -1.17
CA MET A 165 -26.82 -39.29 0.06
C MET A 165 -28.08 -40.11 0.20
N GLN A 166 -29.22 -39.54 -0.15
CA GLN A 166 -30.53 -40.21 -0.06
C GLN A 166 -30.71 -41.34 -1.09
N ASN A 167 -30.19 -41.16 -2.32
CA ASN A 167 -30.61 -42.01 -3.44
C ASN A 167 -29.45 -42.84 -4.04
N GLN A 168 -28.21 -42.51 -3.78
CA GLN A 168 -27.07 -43.08 -4.49
C GLN A 168 -25.93 -43.58 -3.58
N TRP A 169 -25.80 -43.03 -2.37
CA TRP A 169 -24.67 -43.41 -1.49
C TRP A 169 -24.87 -44.79 -0.91
N ASP A 170 -23.81 -45.59 -1.02
CA ASP A 170 -23.78 -47.00 -0.56
C ASP A 170 -22.94 -47.22 0.71
N GLY A 171 -22.63 -46.15 1.46
CA GLY A 171 -21.81 -46.21 2.68
C GLY A 171 -20.28 -46.24 2.41
N LYS A 172 -19.85 -46.06 1.17
CA LYS A 172 -18.41 -46.06 0.81
C LYS A 172 -17.96 -44.65 0.39
N ALA A 173 -16.61 -44.49 0.28
CA ALA A 173 -16.03 -43.28 -0.23
C ALA A 173 -16.70 -42.86 -1.56
N ALA A 174 -17.13 -41.62 -1.62
CA ALA A 174 -17.89 -41.06 -2.73
C ALA A 174 -17.30 -39.72 -3.22
N SER A 175 -17.63 -39.35 -4.45
CA SER A 175 -17.30 -38.05 -5.01
C SER A 175 -18.59 -37.40 -5.51
N ILE A 176 -18.87 -36.19 -5.04
CA ILE A 176 -20.07 -35.44 -5.35
C ILE A 176 -19.68 -34.14 -6.05
N GLU A 177 -20.20 -33.93 -7.25
CA GLU A 177 -20.03 -32.67 -7.97
C GLU A 177 -20.98 -31.61 -7.40
N LEU A 178 -20.43 -30.45 -7.05
CA LEU A 178 -21.20 -29.33 -6.50
C LEU A 178 -21.75 -28.45 -7.62
N SER A 179 -22.88 -27.80 -7.36
CA SER A 179 -23.40 -26.79 -8.24
C SER A 179 -22.50 -25.54 -8.21
N ALA A 180 -21.83 -25.24 -9.30
CA ALA A 180 -21.00 -24.06 -9.43
C ALA A 180 -21.46 -23.22 -10.65
N LYS A 181 -21.23 -21.90 -10.56
CA LYS A 181 -21.41 -20.96 -11.66
C LYS A 181 -20.03 -20.56 -12.16
N LEU A 182 -19.80 -20.65 -13.46
CA LEU A 182 -18.65 -20.04 -14.10
C LEU A 182 -18.79 -18.52 -14.10
N VAL A 183 -17.72 -17.83 -13.78
CA VAL A 183 -17.61 -16.36 -13.82
C VAL A 183 -16.66 -16.02 -14.96
N GLU A 184 -17.22 -15.44 -16.00
CA GLU A 184 -16.45 -15.05 -17.16
C GLU A 184 -15.48 -13.91 -16.82
N PRO A 185 -14.23 -13.92 -17.35
CA PRO A 185 -13.32 -12.80 -17.29
C PRO A 185 -13.93 -11.57 -17.96
N ARG A 186 -13.73 -10.40 -17.38
CA ARG A 186 -14.10 -9.13 -18.03
C ARG A 186 -13.11 -8.77 -19.13
N GLY A 187 -13.53 -7.92 -20.08
CA GLY A 187 -12.71 -7.41 -21.14
C GLY A 187 -12.51 -8.41 -22.26
N SER A 188 -13.52 -8.59 -23.11
CA SER A 188 -13.35 -9.42 -24.31
C SER A 188 -12.23 -8.88 -25.22
N GLU A 189 -11.66 -9.72 -26.08
CA GLU A 189 -10.61 -9.32 -27.03
C GLU A 189 -11.08 -8.16 -27.92
N GLU A 190 -12.35 -8.18 -28.35
CA GLU A 190 -12.95 -7.11 -29.16
C GLU A 190 -13.09 -5.81 -28.37
N GLU A 191 -13.47 -5.88 -27.09
CA GLU A 191 -13.60 -4.70 -26.23
C GLU A 191 -12.23 -4.07 -25.96
N LEU A 192 -11.24 -4.88 -25.62
CA LEU A 192 -9.88 -4.42 -25.33
C LEU A 192 -9.12 -3.97 -26.59
N ALA A 193 -9.45 -4.46 -27.77
CA ALA A 193 -8.90 -3.99 -29.05
C ALA A 193 -9.28 -2.53 -29.38
N GLU A 194 -10.30 -1.96 -28.72
CA GLU A 194 -10.64 -0.53 -28.84
C GLU A 194 -9.66 0.38 -28.07
N VAL A 195 -8.84 -0.16 -27.17
CA VAL A 195 -7.83 0.58 -26.42
C VAL A 195 -6.58 0.76 -27.30
N LYS A 196 -6.55 1.80 -28.11
CA LYS A 196 -5.47 2.03 -29.09
C LYS A 196 -5.00 3.47 -29.20
N ASP A 197 -5.84 4.45 -28.84
CA ASP A 197 -5.56 5.86 -29.01
C ASP A 197 -5.00 6.46 -27.71
N LEU A 198 -4.02 7.36 -27.80
CA LEU A 198 -3.54 8.13 -26.67
C LEU A 198 -4.54 9.25 -26.35
N LEU A 199 -5.27 9.11 -25.26
CA LEU A 199 -6.27 10.10 -24.80
C LEU A 199 -5.64 11.26 -24.03
N GLY A 200 -4.60 10.98 -23.24
CA GLY A 200 -3.89 11.97 -22.45
C GLY A 200 -2.56 11.43 -21.94
N GLY A 201 -1.58 12.30 -21.81
CA GLY A 201 -0.27 11.94 -21.32
C GLY A 201 0.38 13.09 -20.57
N TYR A 202 1.23 12.76 -19.59
CA TYR A 202 2.01 13.73 -18.84
C TYR A 202 3.28 13.11 -18.26
N SER A 203 4.28 13.96 -18.02
CA SER A 203 5.52 13.53 -17.41
C SER A 203 6.07 14.57 -16.44
N THR A 204 6.80 14.11 -15.42
CA THR A 204 7.52 14.97 -14.48
C THR A 204 8.94 14.45 -14.23
N ASN A 205 9.86 15.38 -13.93
CA ASN A 205 11.27 15.07 -13.70
C ASN A 205 11.53 14.80 -12.21
N PHE A 206 12.24 13.70 -11.91
CA PHE A 206 12.72 13.33 -10.57
C PHE A 206 14.23 13.01 -10.54
N SER A 207 14.99 13.42 -11.55
CA SER A 207 16.42 13.11 -11.70
C SER A 207 17.29 13.62 -10.54
N SER A 208 16.86 14.70 -9.87
CA SER A 208 17.54 15.25 -8.67
C SER A 208 17.17 14.55 -7.35
N SER A 209 16.36 13.50 -7.41
CA SER A 209 15.92 12.77 -6.21
C SER A 209 17.03 11.88 -5.64
N SER A 210 16.99 11.66 -4.32
CA SER A 210 17.80 10.62 -3.68
C SER A 210 17.47 9.23 -4.27
N ALA A 211 18.39 8.28 -4.10
CA ALA A 211 18.21 6.92 -4.62
C ALA A 211 16.93 6.26 -4.09
N GLY A 212 16.65 6.38 -2.78
CA GLY A 212 15.44 5.83 -2.16
C GLY A 212 14.17 6.46 -2.74
N ARG A 213 14.14 7.81 -2.87
CA ARG A 213 13.00 8.49 -3.48
C ARG A 213 12.80 8.08 -4.95
N ALA A 214 13.87 7.98 -5.71
CA ALA A 214 13.79 7.54 -7.11
C ALA A 214 13.28 6.10 -7.24
N LYS A 215 13.67 5.21 -6.32
CA LYS A 215 13.15 3.83 -6.25
C LYS A 215 11.65 3.82 -5.95
N ASN A 216 11.19 4.62 -4.99
CA ASN A 216 9.77 4.75 -4.66
C ASN A 216 8.93 5.23 -5.84
N VAL A 217 9.44 6.23 -6.60
CA VAL A 217 8.75 6.73 -7.80
C VAL A 217 8.62 5.64 -8.87
N ARG A 218 9.69 4.88 -9.12
CA ARG A 218 9.65 3.74 -10.06
C ARG A 218 8.68 2.66 -9.59
N ASN A 219 8.74 2.31 -8.31
CA ASN A 219 7.86 1.30 -7.71
C ASN A 219 6.39 1.71 -7.81
N GLY A 220 6.05 2.95 -7.47
CA GLY A 220 4.68 3.45 -7.59
C GLY A 220 4.19 3.47 -9.04
N ALA A 221 5.04 3.87 -9.99
CA ALA A 221 4.70 3.84 -11.41
C ALA A 221 4.41 2.41 -11.89
N SER A 222 5.25 1.43 -11.50
CA SER A 222 5.09 0.03 -11.91
C SER A 222 3.82 -0.62 -11.34
N LYS A 223 3.37 -0.21 -10.15
CA LYS A 223 2.13 -0.72 -9.52
C LYS A 223 0.86 -0.24 -10.23
N ILE A 224 0.91 0.94 -10.84
CA ILE A 224 -0.21 1.52 -11.57
C ILE A 224 -0.19 1.09 -13.05
N ASN A 225 1.00 0.78 -13.57
CA ASN A 225 1.15 0.36 -14.96
C ASN A 225 0.36 -0.90 -15.27
N GLY A 226 -0.35 -0.90 -16.39
CA GLY A 226 -1.16 -2.04 -16.83
C GLY A 226 -2.60 -2.04 -16.29
N SER A 227 -2.98 -1.06 -15.48
CA SER A 227 -4.35 -0.95 -14.96
C SER A 227 -5.34 -0.70 -16.10
N ILE A 228 -6.38 -1.52 -16.14
CA ILE A 228 -7.53 -1.35 -17.05
C ILE A 228 -8.72 -0.90 -16.20
N ILE A 229 -9.36 0.19 -16.59
CA ILE A 229 -10.50 0.77 -15.90
C ILE A 229 -11.69 0.74 -16.84
N TYR A 230 -12.71 -0.06 -16.51
CA TYR A 230 -13.88 -0.22 -17.33
C TYR A 230 -14.86 0.97 -17.20
N PRO A 231 -15.79 1.15 -18.16
CA PRO A 231 -16.77 2.23 -18.11
C PRO A 231 -17.53 2.28 -16.78
N GLY A 232 -17.50 3.44 -16.13
CA GLY A 232 -18.17 3.68 -14.86
C GLY A 232 -17.40 3.26 -13.62
N GLU A 233 -16.24 2.60 -13.75
CA GLU A 233 -15.38 2.25 -12.62
C GLU A 233 -14.56 3.43 -12.13
N GLU A 234 -14.32 3.45 -10.83
CA GLU A 234 -13.45 4.39 -10.15
C GLU A 234 -12.11 3.73 -9.82
N PHE A 235 -11.01 4.46 -10.02
CA PHE A 235 -9.66 4.03 -9.68
C PHE A 235 -9.12 4.87 -8.52
N SER A 236 -8.64 4.20 -7.48
CA SER A 236 -7.93 4.79 -6.35
C SER A 236 -6.43 4.62 -6.52
N VAL A 237 -5.70 5.74 -6.52
CA VAL A 237 -4.23 5.69 -6.59
C VAL A 237 -3.65 5.16 -5.29
N HIS A 238 -4.24 5.54 -4.15
CA HIS A 238 -3.82 5.03 -2.85
C HIS A 238 -3.89 3.50 -2.82
N ASP A 239 -5.04 2.92 -3.17
CA ASP A 239 -5.24 1.47 -3.14
C ASP A 239 -4.27 0.71 -4.06
N ALA A 240 -3.92 1.31 -5.20
CA ALA A 240 -2.98 0.72 -6.14
C ALA A 240 -1.53 0.67 -5.62
N VAL A 241 -1.13 1.60 -4.73
CA VAL A 241 0.28 1.75 -4.32
C VAL A 241 0.59 1.27 -2.90
N VAL A 242 -0.41 1.09 -2.04
CA VAL A 242 -0.21 0.62 -0.66
C VAL A 242 0.08 -0.89 -0.58
N PRO A 243 0.61 -1.39 0.56
CA PRO A 243 1.10 -0.65 1.73
C PRO A 243 2.49 -0.02 1.52
N PHE A 244 2.75 1.11 2.18
CA PHE A 244 4.06 1.77 2.14
C PHE A 244 5.01 1.13 3.16
N ASN A 245 5.71 0.08 2.76
CA ASN A 245 6.69 -0.64 3.58
C ASN A 245 7.79 -1.25 2.71
N ALA A 246 8.82 -1.78 3.34
CA ALA A 246 9.96 -2.39 2.65
C ALA A 246 9.56 -3.66 1.87
N GLU A 247 8.63 -4.46 2.39
CA GLU A 247 8.15 -5.70 1.78
C GLU A 247 7.46 -5.41 0.43
N ASN A 248 6.77 -4.27 0.34
CA ASN A 248 6.11 -3.81 -0.88
C ASN A 248 7.04 -2.99 -1.80
N GLY A 249 8.37 -3.03 -1.55
CA GLY A 249 9.39 -2.45 -2.40
C GLY A 249 9.70 -0.97 -2.17
N TYR A 250 9.17 -0.35 -1.09
CA TYR A 250 9.45 1.04 -0.77
C TYR A 250 10.66 1.22 0.15
N GLU A 251 11.29 2.38 0.07
CA GLU A 251 12.39 2.82 0.91
C GLU A 251 12.05 4.09 1.68
N LEU A 252 12.77 4.33 2.76
CA LEU A 252 12.69 5.60 3.48
C LEU A 252 13.23 6.71 2.58
N ALA A 253 12.46 7.78 2.46
CA ALA A 253 12.83 8.96 1.71
C ALA A 253 12.09 10.19 2.22
N GLY A 254 12.62 11.38 1.91
CA GLY A 254 12.03 12.64 2.32
C GLY A 254 10.62 12.84 1.77
N SER A 255 9.69 13.14 2.67
CA SER A 255 8.33 13.57 2.40
C SER A 255 7.98 14.81 3.22
N TYR A 256 6.98 15.57 2.78
CA TYR A 256 6.50 16.75 3.49
C TYR A 256 5.41 16.37 4.47
N GLU A 257 5.63 16.64 5.75
CA GLU A 257 4.65 16.44 6.80
C GLU A 257 4.62 17.66 7.74
N ASN A 258 3.42 18.23 7.95
CA ASN A 258 3.19 19.37 8.85
C ASN A 258 4.16 20.57 8.64
N GLY A 259 4.54 20.86 7.38
CA GLY A 259 5.43 21.96 7.04
C GLY A 259 6.92 21.67 7.23
N THR A 260 7.30 20.43 7.51
CA THR A 260 8.67 19.96 7.65
C THR A 260 8.95 18.78 6.73
N THR A 261 10.23 18.51 6.47
CA THR A 261 10.66 17.30 5.75
C THR A 261 10.96 16.20 6.76
N VAL A 262 10.29 15.04 6.59
CA VAL A 262 10.51 13.83 7.40
C VAL A 262 10.86 12.66 6.47
N GLU A 263 11.52 11.65 6.99
CA GLU A 263 11.77 10.42 6.24
C GLU A 263 10.66 9.41 6.51
N THR A 264 9.97 8.99 5.45
CA THR A 264 8.90 7.99 5.51
C THR A 264 9.03 6.99 4.37
N TYR A 265 8.49 5.79 4.55
CA TYR A 265 8.31 4.87 3.43
C TYR A 265 7.37 5.48 2.39
N GLY A 266 7.73 5.34 1.11
CA GLY A 266 6.94 5.90 0.01
C GLY A 266 7.18 7.39 -0.26
N GLY A 267 8.19 8.04 0.36
CA GLY A 267 8.56 9.40 0.00
C GLY A 267 8.78 9.52 -1.51
N GLY A 268 8.02 10.41 -2.18
CA GLY A 268 8.00 10.58 -3.64
C GLY A 268 6.71 10.13 -4.34
N ILE A 269 5.83 9.37 -3.68
CA ILE A 269 4.59 8.85 -4.27
C ILE A 269 3.61 9.97 -4.68
N CYS A 270 3.57 11.09 -3.98
CA CYS A 270 2.79 12.24 -4.44
C CYS A 270 3.18 12.74 -5.84
N GLN A 271 4.44 12.54 -6.27
CA GLN A 271 4.84 12.85 -7.64
C GLN A 271 4.27 11.85 -8.65
N VAL A 272 4.15 10.58 -8.28
CA VAL A 272 3.48 9.54 -9.07
C VAL A 272 2.01 9.92 -9.26
N SER A 273 1.29 10.19 -8.17
CA SER A 273 -0.11 10.63 -8.17
C SER A 273 -0.29 11.90 -9.00
N THR A 274 0.55 12.90 -8.81
CA THR A 274 0.49 14.17 -9.56
C THR A 274 0.71 13.99 -11.07
N THR A 275 1.66 13.13 -11.45
CA THR A 275 1.92 12.87 -12.87
C THR A 275 0.73 12.16 -13.52
N LEU A 276 0.18 11.16 -12.83
CA LEU A 276 -1.02 10.46 -13.29
C LEU A 276 -2.23 11.40 -13.35
N TYR A 277 -2.46 12.24 -12.34
CA TYR A 277 -3.53 13.24 -12.34
C TYR A 277 -3.51 14.09 -13.62
N ASN A 278 -2.34 14.57 -13.99
CA ASN A 278 -2.18 15.38 -15.20
C ASN A 278 -2.42 14.62 -16.51
N ALA A 279 -2.11 13.34 -16.57
CA ALA A 279 -2.46 12.48 -17.70
C ALA A 279 -3.97 12.24 -17.77
N VAL A 280 -4.60 11.94 -16.63
CA VAL A 280 -6.02 11.64 -16.50
C VAL A 280 -6.92 12.83 -16.87
N ILE A 281 -6.59 14.05 -16.40
CA ILE A 281 -7.38 15.24 -16.77
C ILE A 281 -7.28 15.56 -18.25
N ARG A 282 -6.12 15.29 -18.91
CA ARG A 282 -5.94 15.44 -20.35
C ARG A 282 -6.70 14.40 -21.16
N ALA A 283 -6.90 13.21 -20.59
CA ALA A 283 -7.81 12.19 -21.10
C ALA A 283 -9.28 12.54 -20.85
N GLU A 284 -9.55 13.62 -20.12
CA GLU A 284 -10.88 14.10 -19.73
C GLU A 284 -11.71 13.09 -18.93
N LEU A 285 -11.04 12.21 -18.14
CA LEU A 285 -11.72 11.36 -17.20
C LEU A 285 -12.21 12.18 -15.99
N GLU A 286 -13.27 11.73 -15.35
CA GLU A 286 -13.89 12.41 -14.21
C GLU A 286 -13.02 12.27 -12.96
N ILE A 287 -12.59 13.39 -12.37
CA ILE A 287 -11.90 13.41 -11.08
C ILE A 287 -12.96 13.41 -9.97
N THR A 288 -12.97 12.35 -9.17
CA THR A 288 -13.92 12.18 -8.05
C THR A 288 -13.31 12.62 -6.72
N GLU A 289 -11.98 12.52 -6.57
CA GLU A 289 -11.26 12.98 -5.38
C GLU A 289 -9.87 13.50 -5.75
N ARG A 290 -9.52 14.68 -5.23
CA ARG A 290 -8.18 15.26 -5.39
C ARG A 290 -7.87 16.25 -4.27
N PHE A 291 -6.69 16.15 -3.69
CA PHE A 291 -6.15 17.08 -2.70
C PHE A 291 -4.92 17.79 -3.23
N ALA A 292 -4.81 19.10 -2.95
CA ALA A 292 -3.55 19.80 -3.13
C ALA A 292 -2.57 19.48 -2.00
N HIS A 293 -1.27 19.62 -2.26
CA HIS A 293 -0.28 19.62 -1.19
C HIS A 293 -0.50 20.80 -0.23
N SER A 294 -0.05 20.65 1.01
CA SER A 294 -0.07 21.74 1.99
C SER A 294 0.90 22.87 1.63
N MET A 295 2.02 22.54 0.98
CA MET A 295 3.04 23.48 0.47
C MET A 295 3.25 23.28 -1.02
N ILE A 296 3.75 24.32 -1.71
CA ILE A 296 4.02 24.24 -3.13
C ILE A 296 5.09 23.17 -3.44
N VAL A 297 4.86 22.41 -4.49
CA VAL A 297 5.84 21.46 -5.05
C VAL A 297 6.50 22.05 -6.30
N SER A 298 7.70 21.60 -6.63
CA SER A 298 8.53 22.20 -7.70
C SER A 298 8.45 21.46 -9.05
N TYR A 299 7.82 20.30 -9.10
CA TYR A 299 7.81 19.44 -10.29
C TYR A 299 6.57 19.64 -11.19
N VAL A 300 5.61 20.49 -10.76
CA VAL A 300 4.46 20.96 -11.55
C VAL A 300 4.12 22.40 -11.20
N GLU A 301 3.35 23.07 -12.07
CA GLU A 301 2.78 24.38 -11.79
C GLU A 301 1.70 24.30 -10.69
N PRO A 302 1.43 25.39 -9.97
CA PRO A 302 0.41 25.44 -8.93
C PRO A 302 -0.96 24.96 -9.42
N SER A 303 -1.71 24.26 -8.58
CA SER A 303 -3.01 23.63 -8.86
C SER A 303 -2.98 22.44 -9.85
N MET A 304 -1.79 22.04 -10.32
CA MET A 304 -1.60 20.85 -11.15
C MET A 304 -1.15 19.63 -10.34
N ASP A 305 -1.06 19.75 -9.03
CA ASP A 305 -0.64 18.67 -8.13
C ASP A 305 -1.82 17.87 -7.60
N ALA A 306 -1.54 16.62 -7.19
CA ALA A 306 -2.47 15.74 -6.48
C ALA A 306 -1.70 15.01 -5.38
N ALA A 307 -1.99 15.34 -4.13
CA ALA A 307 -1.34 14.76 -2.97
C ALA A 307 -2.10 13.52 -2.48
N ILE A 308 -1.35 12.50 -2.10
CA ILE A 308 -1.89 11.33 -1.37
C ILE A 308 -1.20 11.23 -0.01
N SER A 309 -1.94 10.89 1.04
CA SER A 309 -1.41 10.79 2.40
C SER A 309 -2.34 10.03 3.33
N GLY A 310 -1.85 8.96 3.93
CA GLY A 310 -2.66 8.09 4.78
C GLY A 310 -3.92 7.61 4.06
N GLU A 311 -4.98 7.36 4.82
CA GLU A 311 -6.29 6.95 4.29
C GLU A 311 -7.23 8.12 3.97
N TYR A 312 -6.78 9.39 4.19
CA TYR A 312 -7.64 10.57 4.13
C TYR A 312 -7.34 11.52 2.98
N LYS A 313 -6.30 11.27 2.19
CA LYS A 313 -6.01 12.00 0.95
C LYS A 313 -5.68 11.02 -0.15
N ASP A 314 -6.49 11.01 -1.17
CA ASP A 314 -6.31 10.17 -2.34
C ASP A 314 -6.48 10.98 -3.63
N LEU A 315 -6.03 10.42 -4.71
CA LEU A 315 -6.43 10.76 -6.06
C LEU A 315 -7.35 9.65 -6.57
N LYS A 316 -8.62 9.98 -6.75
CA LYS A 316 -9.58 9.07 -7.38
C LYS A 316 -10.13 9.68 -8.65
N PHE A 317 -10.33 8.83 -9.63
CA PHE A 317 -10.93 9.21 -10.89
C PHE A 317 -11.75 8.06 -11.46
N LYS A 318 -12.76 8.42 -12.23
CA LYS A 318 -13.71 7.48 -12.82
C LYS A 318 -13.57 7.48 -14.33
N ASN A 319 -13.60 6.30 -14.93
CA ASN A 319 -13.75 6.19 -16.36
C ASN A 319 -15.17 6.59 -16.77
N SER A 320 -15.32 7.85 -17.15
CA SER A 320 -16.59 8.43 -17.63
C SER A 320 -16.86 8.16 -19.11
N THR A 321 -15.98 7.44 -19.81
CA THR A 321 -16.14 7.07 -21.22
C THR A 321 -16.99 5.81 -21.37
N LYS A 322 -17.28 5.43 -22.62
CA LYS A 322 -18.03 4.22 -22.96
C LYS A 322 -17.15 3.00 -23.24
N TYR A 323 -15.85 3.15 -23.19
CA TYR A 323 -14.86 2.14 -23.53
C TYR A 323 -13.85 1.97 -22.39
N PRO A 324 -13.20 0.81 -22.26
CA PRO A 324 -12.11 0.65 -21.29
C PRO A 324 -10.98 1.65 -21.56
N VAL A 325 -10.29 2.05 -20.49
CA VAL A 325 -9.04 2.81 -20.58
C VAL A 325 -7.92 2.02 -19.93
N TYR A 326 -6.72 2.17 -20.47
CA TYR A 326 -5.50 1.53 -20.00
C TYR A 326 -4.51 2.59 -19.53
N ILE A 327 -3.92 2.39 -18.37
CA ILE A 327 -2.89 3.26 -17.81
C ILE A 327 -1.52 2.64 -18.07
N GLU A 328 -0.70 3.32 -18.86
CA GLU A 328 0.72 3.03 -18.99
C GLU A 328 1.51 3.93 -18.07
N GLY A 329 2.31 3.35 -17.17
CA GLY A 329 3.19 4.08 -16.24
C GLY A 329 4.62 3.55 -16.33
N TYR A 330 5.58 4.41 -16.66
CA TYR A 330 6.99 4.01 -16.76
C TYR A 330 7.93 5.16 -16.40
N THR A 331 9.21 4.83 -16.24
CA THR A 331 10.25 5.83 -15.97
C THR A 331 11.42 5.65 -16.94
N ASP A 332 11.94 6.76 -17.42
CA ASP A 332 13.13 6.81 -18.28
C ASP A 332 13.99 8.04 -17.94
N GLY A 333 15.31 7.86 -17.80
CA GLY A 333 16.26 8.95 -17.62
C GLY A 333 15.98 9.89 -16.43
N GLY A 334 15.27 9.43 -15.38
CA GLY A 334 14.88 10.27 -14.25
C GLY A 334 13.57 11.05 -14.48
N ILE A 335 12.80 10.67 -15.48
CA ILE A 335 11.48 11.20 -15.80
C ILE A 335 10.45 10.09 -15.58
N ILE A 336 9.35 10.40 -14.91
CA ILE A 336 8.18 9.54 -14.82
C ILE A 336 7.15 9.98 -15.84
N HIS A 337 6.56 9.01 -16.54
CA HIS A 337 5.56 9.18 -17.58
C HIS A 337 4.31 8.41 -17.21
N PHE A 338 3.15 9.02 -17.43
CA PHE A 338 1.88 8.33 -17.51
C PHE A 338 1.17 8.69 -18.81
N ASN A 339 0.64 7.66 -19.46
CA ASN A 339 -0.20 7.74 -20.64
C ASN A 339 -1.51 7.02 -20.36
N VAL A 340 -2.61 7.64 -20.76
CA VAL A 340 -3.96 7.06 -20.70
C VAL A 340 -4.36 6.72 -22.14
N TYR A 341 -4.54 5.44 -22.41
CA TYR A 341 -5.00 4.94 -23.71
C TYR A 341 -6.45 4.51 -23.64
N GLY A 342 -7.15 4.62 -24.74
CA GLY A 342 -8.55 4.21 -24.87
C GLY A 342 -9.00 4.35 -26.33
N LYS A 343 -10.31 4.52 -26.50
CA LYS A 343 -10.89 4.87 -27.80
C LYS A 343 -11.11 6.36 -27.88
N GLU A 344 -10.45 7.03 -28.84
CA GLU A 344 -10.70 8.46 -29.08
C GLU A 344 -12.10 8.68 -29.66
N THR A 345 -12.87 9.48 -28.97
CA THR A 345 -14.25 9.83 -29.38
C THR A 345 -14.47 11.33 -29.48
N ARG A 346 -13.46 12.14 -29.15
CA ARG A 346 -13.51 13.60 -29.22
C ARG A 346 -13.28 14.04 -30.67
N ASP A 347 -13.83 15.18 -31.01
CA ASP A 347 -13.64 15.74 -32.35
C ASP A 347 -12.16 16.07 -32.60
N ALA A 348 -11.65 15.73 -33.77
CA ALA A 348 -10.24 15.90 -34.14
C ALA A 348 -9.75 17.37 -34.15
N ASN A 349 -10.67 18.33 -34.23
CA ASN A 349 -10.38 19.76 -34.19
C ASN A 349 -10.54 20.37 -32.79
N ARG A 350 -10.80 19.55 -31.76
CA ARG A 350 -10.96 19.95 -30.36
C ARG A 350 -9.68 19.68 -29.57
N GLU A 351 -9.19 20.69 -28.92
CA GLU A 351 -8.00 20.63 -28.06
C GLU A 351 -8.39 21.08 -26.64
N VAL A 352 -7.80 20.42 -25.63
CA VAL A 352 -7.99 20.76 -24.22
C VAL A 352 -6.63 21.08 -23.61
N GLU A 353 -6.55 22.28 -23.02
CA GLU A 353 -5.39 22.77 -22.28
C GLU A 353 -5.73 22.99 -20.82
N PHE A 354 -4.76 22.74 -19.95
CA PHE A 354 -4.85 23.07 -18.53
C PHE A 354 -3.84 24.16 -18.21
N VAL A 355 -4.33 25.33 -17.77
CA VAL A 355 -3.52 26.54 -17.53
C VAL A 355 -3.57 26.90 -16.06
N SER A 356 -2.40 26.91 -15.41
CA SER A 356 -2.24 27.35 -14.02
C SER A 356 -2.20 28.87 -13.94
N GLU A 357 -2.91 29.45 -12.98
CA GLU A 357 -2.90 30.87 -12.64
C GLU A 357 -2.64 31.04 -11.14
N THR A 358 -1.54 31.71 -10.76
CA THR A 358 -1.31 32.15 -9.39
C THR A 358 -2.14 33.42 -9.13
N THR A 359 -3.07 33.33 -8.17
CA THR A 359 -3.99 34.42 -7.84
C THR A 359 -3.58 35.22 -6.59
N GLY A 360 -2.60 34.76 -5.84
CA GLY A 360 -2.05 35.42 -4.67
C GLY A 360 -0.83 34.71 -4.11
N GLU A 361 0.02 35.50 -3.44
CA GLU A 361 1.22 34.99 -2.76
C GLU A 361 1.23 35.48 -1.31
N THR A 362 1.85 34.68 -0.43
CA THR A 362 2.05 34.99 0.99
C THR A 362 3.51 34.84 1.31
N ASP A 363 4.12 35.91 1.85
CA ASP A 363 5.49 35.91 2.29
C ASP A 363 5.67 34.91 3.44
N PRO A 364 6.64 34.00 3.36
CA PRO A 364 6.90 33.01 4.40
C PRO A 364 7.58 33.59 5.64
N GLY A 365 8.28 34.71 5.53
CA GLY A 365 9.10 35.30 6.60
C GLY A 365 10.30 34.43 6.98
N VAL A 366 10.95 34.83 8.09
CA VAL A 366 12.08 34.11 8.69
C VAL A 366 11.77 33.88 10.18
N LYS A 367 12.09 32.70 10.68
CA LYS A 367 11.98 32.33 12.10
C LYS A 367 13.34 31.93 12.64
N TYR A 368 13.81 32.65 13.65
CA TYR A 368 15.04 32.34 14.37
C TYR A 368 14.71 31.49 15.60
N VAL A 369 15.45 30.37 15.76
CA VAL A 369 15.25 29.43 16.86
C VAL A 369 16.59 29.18 17.57
N ALA A 370 16.54 29.08 18.89
CA ALA A 370 17.71 28.75 19.68
C ALA A 370 18.11 27.28 19.48
N ASP A 371 19.42 27.02 19.40
CA ASP A 371 19.97 25.69 19.35
C ASP A 371 21.11 25.51 20.36
N GLY A 372 20.81 24.79 21.44
CA GLY A 372 21.78 24.51 22.53
C GLY A 372 22.90 23.54 22.16
N THR A 373 22.86 22.94 20.97
CA THR A 373 23.95 22.07 20.46
C THR A 373 24.99 22.84 19.66
N LEU A 374 24.67 24.06 19.22
CA LEU A 374 25.55 24.93 18.47
C LEU A 374 26.17 25.99 19.38
N GLN A 375 27.48 26.25 19.22
CA GLN A 375 28.18 27.30 19.96
C GLN A 375 27.63 28.69 19.59
N ILE A 376 27.60 29.62 20.56
CA ILE A 376 27.30 31.04 20.30
C ILE A 376 28.27 31.57 19.22
N GLY A 377 27.72 32.31 18.27
CA GLY A 377 28.41 32.78 17.05
C GLY A 377 28.13 31.92 15.83
N THR A 378 27.55 30.70 16.00
CA THR A 378 27.11 29.85 14.88
C THR A 378 25.68 30.14 14.50
N ILE A 379 25.44 30.48 13.25
CA ILE A 379 24.10 30.67 12.68
C ILE A 379 24.01 29.78 11.44
N SER A 380 23.00 28.91 11.39
CA SER A 380 22.80 27.97 10.27
C SER A 380 21.35 27.87 9.84
N THR A 381 21.12 27.68 8.56
CA THR A 381 19.76 27.46 8.04
C THR A 381 19.39 26.00 8.23
N GLN A 382 18.30 25.76 8.95
CA GLN A 382 17.69 24.44 9.13
C GLN A 382 16.72 24.12 8.01
N GLN A 383 15.92 25.11 7.59
CA GLN A 383 14.89 24.96 6.59
C GLN A 383 14.85 26.19 5.67
N SER A 384 14.71 25.96 4.37
CA SER A 384 14.48 27.03 3.39
C SER A 384 13.05 27.54 3.47
N ALA A 385 12.85 28.79 3.09
CA ALA A 385 11.51 29.38 3.00
C ALA A 385 10.69 28.79 1.85
N HIS A 386 9.39 28.60 2.07
CA HIS A 386 8.43 28.25 1.03
C HIS A 386 7.34 29.33 0.97
N ILE A 387 7.23 29.99 -0.19
CA ILE A 387 6.20 31.02 -0.43
C ILE A 387 4.83 30.35 -0.43
N GLY A 388 3.88 30.91 0.31
CA GLY A 388 2.48 30.49 0.22
C GLY A 388 1.86 30.99 -1.08
N LYS A 389 1.02 30.17 -1.72
CA LYS A 389 0.36 30.53 -2.98
C LYS A 389 -1.12 30.16 -2.97
N LYS A 390 -1.92 30.99 -3.61
CA LYS A 390 -3.29 30.68 -4.04
C LYS A 390 -3.27 30.55 -5.55
N ALA A 391 -3.86 29.50 -6.07
CA ALA A 391 -3.87 29.25 -7.51
C ALA A 391 -5.19 28.64 -7.98
N LYS A 392 -5.44 28.80 -9.28
CA LYS A 392 -6.52 28.17 -10.02
C LYS A 392 -5.92 27.40 -11.18
N LEU A 393 -6.54 26.27 -11.51
CA LEU A 393 -6.31 25.56 -12.75
C LEU A 393 -7.50 25.79 -13.66
N TRP A 394 -7.23 26.32 -14.85
CA TRP A 394 -8.24 26.55 -15.87
C TRP A 394 -8.24 25.39 -16.86
N LYS A 395 -9.42 24.85 -17.17
CA LYS A 395 -9.65 24.01 -18.33
C LYS A 395 -10.06 24.92 -19.48
N VAL A 396 -9.26 24.91 -20.54
CA VAL A 396 -9.48 25.71 -21.74
C VAL A 396 -9.75 24.76 -22.90
N VAL A 397 -10.91 24.87 -23.50
CA VAL A 397 -11.29 24.11 -24.69
C VAL A 397 -11.16 25.01 -25.90
N LYS A 398 -10.42 24.51 -26.91
CA LYS A 398 -10.27 25.17 -28.21
C LYS A 398 -10.88 24.30 -29.29
N VAL A 399 -11.56 24.91 -30.23
CA VAL A 399 -12.09 24.26 -31.44
C VAL A 399 -11.56 25.01 -32.66
N ASN A 400 -10.92 24.29 -33.57
CA ASN A 400 -10.21 24.88 -34.70
C ASN A 400 -9.20 25.99 -34.29
N GLY A 401 -8.50 25.79 -33.17
CA GLY A 401 -7.52 26.72 -32.62
C GLY A 401 -8.10 27.97 -31.93
N LYS A 402 -9.43 28.13 -31.86
CA LYS A 402 -10.09 29.21 -31.15
C LYS A 402 -10.62 28.75 -29.81
N GLU A 403 -10.39 29.55 -28.76
CA GLU A 403 -10.96 29.31 -27.45
C GLU A 403 -12.49 29.36 -27.51
N GLU A 404 -13.13 28.23 -27.15
CA GLU A 404 -14.58 28.10 -27.09
C GLU A 404 -15.09 28.24 -25.66
N SER A 405 -14.35 27.67 -24.69
CA SER A 405 -14.68 27.80 -23.26
C SER A 405 -13.44 27.85 -22.39
N ARG A 406 -13.59 28.49 -21.25
CA ARG A 406 -12.60 28.56 -20.16
C ARG A 406 -13.34 28.48 -18.84
N GLU A 407 -13.05 27.45 -18.07
CA GLU A 407 -13.67 27.25 -16.77
C GLU A 407 -12.62 26.93 -15.69
N VAL A 408 -12.92 27.30 -14.44
CA VAL A 408 -12.07 26.92 -13.31
C VAL A 408 -12.26 25.45 -13.05
N PHE A 409 -11.22 24.66 -13.31
CA PHE A 409 -11.22 23.22 -13.10
C PHE A 409 -11.02 22.86 -11.62
N ASN A 410 -10.05 23.51 -10.95
CA ASN A 410 -9.86 23.39 -9.51
C ASN A 410 -9.18 24.65 -8.93
N THR A 411 -9.10 24.71 -7.59
CA THR A 411 -8.37 25.74 -6.86
C THR A 411 -7.49 25.09 -5.80
N SER A 412 -6.38 25.77 -5.46
CA SER A 412 -5.45 25.30 -4.43
C SER A 412 -4.97 26.45 -3.56
N ASN A 413 -4.69 26.12 -2.30
CA ASN A 413 -4.14 27.07 -1.34
C ASN A 413 -2.94 26.41 -0.64
N TYR A 414 -1.74 26.89 -0.97
CA TYR A 414 -0.49 26.41 -0.41
C TYR A 414 -0.05 27.31 0.73
N GLN A 415 0.25 26.70 1.86
CA GLN A 415 0.69 27.40 3.06
C GLN A 415 2.11 27.93 2.89
N ALA A 416 2.35 29.13 3.40
CA ALA A 416 3.70 29.65 3.57
C ALA A 416 4.40 28.90 4.71
N SER A 417 5.67 28.59 4.53
CA SER A 417 6.52 28.01 5.57
C SER A 417 7.78 28.87 5.74
N PRO A 418 8.07 29.40 6.93
CA PRO A 418 9.16 30.34 7.12
C PRO A 418 10.52 29.66 6.92
N LYS A 419 11.53 30.45 6.52
CA LYS A 419 12.92 30.05 6.68
C LYS A 419 13.21 29.84 8.16
N ILE A 420 13.70 28.68 8.56
CA ILE A 420 14.09 28.41 9.93
C ILE A 420 15.62 28.53 10.03
N VAL A 421 16.06 29.47 10.86
CA VAL A 421 17.47 29.74 11.13
C VAL A 421 17.78 29.38 12.57
N ARG A 422 18.67 28.42 12.76
CA ARG A 422 19.18 28.04 14.08
C ARG A 422 20.29 28.99 14.50
N VAL A 423 20.20 29.49 15.71
CA VAL A 423 21.18 30.35 16.36
C VAL A 423 21.78 29.60 17.55
N GLY A 424 23.08 29.39 17.53
CA GLY A 424 23.80 28.71 18.58
C GLY A 424 23.69 29.41 19.92
N THR A 425 23.37 28.63 20.98
CA THR A 425 23.23 29.14 22.35
C THR A 425 24.12 28.36 23.33
N ALA A 426 24.92 27.39 22.88
CA ALA A 426 25.85 26.70 23.74
C ALA A 426 26.99 27.63 24.16
N SER A 427 27.23 27.81 25.45
CA SER A 427 28.29 28.62 26.05
C SER A 427 28.49 28.22 27.52
N ASP A 428 29.66 28.49 28.05
CA ASP A 428 30.01 28.41 29.48
C ASP A 428 29.54 29.62 30.28
N SER A 429 29.07 30.69 29.60
CA SER A 429 28.59 31.92 30.22
C SER A 429 27.08 32.01 30.14
N GLN A 430 26.42 32.00 31.30
CA GLN A 430 24.95 32.16 31.37
C GLN A 430 24.50 33.55 30.88
N ASP A 431 25.29 34.59 31.08
CA ASP A 431 24.99 35.93 30.63
C ASP A 431 25.03 36.01 29.07
N ALA A 432 26.00 35.34 28.46
CA ALA A 432 26.09 35.24 27.01
C ALA A 432 24.86 34.48 26.43
N ILE A 433 24.46 33.38 27.07
CA ILE A 433 23.27 32.63 26.68
C ILE A 433 22.02 33.53 26.77
N ASN A 434 21.83 34.22 27.91
CA ASN A 434 20.70 35.10 28.14
C ASN A 434 20.63 36.25 27.12
N ALA A 435 21.78 36.86 26.78
CA ALA A 435 21.85 37.93 25.79
C ALA A 435 21.45 37.45 24.39
N VAL A 436 21.95 36.29 23.95
CA VAL A 436 21.59 35.72 22.64
C VAL A 436 20.13 35.25 22.63
N MET A 437 19.62 34.64 23.70
CA MET A 437 18.21 34.27 23.83
C MET A 437 17.27 35.49 23.77
N ALA A 438 17.63 36.58 24.43
CA ALA A 438 16.87 37.84 24.35
C ALA A 438 16.83 38.40 22.92
N ALA A 439 17.99 38.37 22.23
CA ALA A 439 18.07 38.77 20.83
C ALA A 439 17.20 37.88 19.91
N ILE A 440 17.23 36.57 20.09
CA ILE A 440 16.36 35.62 19.36
C ILE A 440 14.90 35.99 19.57
N GLY A 441 14.51 36.38 20.77
CA GLY A 441 13.14 36.81 21.09
C GLY A 441 12.67 38.01 20.28
N THR A 442 13.56 38.86 19.75
CA THR A 442 13.20 39.98 18.88
C THR A 442 12.85 39.58 17.44
N GLN A 443 13.30 38.43 17.01
CA GLN A 443 13.19 37.95 15.61
C GLN A 443 13.83 38.91 14.59
N ASP A 444 14.67 39.85 15.02
CA ASP A 444 15.40 40.78 14.16
C ASP A 444 16.79 40.26 13.84
N GLU A 445 17.07 40.07 12.57
CA GLU A 445 18.32 39.45 12.09
C GLU A 445 19.56 40.22 12.55
N ALA A 446 19.54 41.56 12.43
CA ALA A 446 20.67 42.40 12.77
C ALA A 446 20.98 42.32 14.28
N THR A 447 19.95 42.35 15.12
CA THR A 447 20.06 42.21 16.58
C THR A 447 20.61 40.84 16.96
N ILE A 448 20.14 39.78 16.32
CA ILE A 448 20.58 38.41 16.57
C ILE A 448 22.05 38.22 16.15
N GLN A 449 22.42 38.70 14.97
CA GLN A 449 23.81 38.62 14.48
C GLN A 449 24.77 39.38 15.38
N ALA A 450 24.37 40.61 15.78
CA ALA A 450 25.17 41.43 16.69
C ALA A 450 25.36 40.75 18.08
N ALA A 451 24.29 40.21 18.64
CA ALA A 451 24.35 39.52 19.92
C ALA A 451 25.21 38.25 19.85
N ALA A 452 25.04 37.45 18.79
CA ALA A 452 25.82 36.24 18.56
C ALA A 452 27.32 36.54 18.40
N ALA A 453 27.67 37.58 17.63
CA ALA A 453 29.03 38.01 17.42
C ALA A 453 29.70 38.56 18.73
N ALA A 454 28.98 39.38 19.48
CA ALA A 454 29.48 39.99 20.70
C ALA A 454 29.69 38.97 21.85
N ASN A 455 28.91 37.92 21.87
CA ASN A 455 28.88 36.92 22.95
C ASN A 455 29.56 35.60 22.59
N CYS A 456 30.18 35.46 21.41
CA CYS A 456 30.95 34.27 21.07
C CYS A 456 32.22 34.19 21.94
N THR A 457 32.78 32.98 22.12
CA THR A 457 33.93 32.74 22.95
C THR A 457 35.10 33.65 22.59
N ALA A 458 35.42 33.78 21.31
CA ALA A 458 36.52 34.63 20.83
C ALA A 458 36.34 36.12 21.21
N ALA A 459 35.12 36.67 21.09
CA ALA A 459 34.82 38.04 21.47
C ALA A 459 34.93 38.27 22.98
N ARG A 460 34.45 37.33 23.77
CA ARG A 460 34.53 37.38 25.24
C ARG A 460 35.97 37.28 25.72
N ASP A 461 36.78 36.39 25.14
CA ASP A 461 38.19 36.24 25.45
C ASP A 461 38.97 37.51 25.08
N ALA A 462 38.71 38.12 23.94
CA ALA A 462 39.30 39.38 23.53
C ALA A 462 38.95 40.53 24.49
N ALA A 463 37.67 40.63 24.91
CA ALA A 463 37.22 41.64 25.87
C ALA A 463 37.86 41.43 27.27
N ALA A 464 37.98 40.19 27.73
CA ALA A 464 38.68 39.87 28.96
C ALA A 464 40.18 40.20 28.90
N ALA A 465 40.84 39.91 27.79
CA ALA A 465 42.23 40.26 27.57
C ALA A 465 42.43 41.80 27.55
N GLN A 466 41.56 42.55 26.92
CA GLN A 466 41.58 44.01 26.90
C GLN A 466 41.40 44.58 28.32
N GLN A 467 40.42 44.11 29.05
CA GLN A 467 40.17 44.53 30.45
C GLN A 467 41.37 44.21 31.34
N ALA A 468 42.01 43.06 31.18
CA ALA A 468 43.23 42.70 31.92
C ALA A 468 44.39 43.61 31.55
N ALA A 469 44.52 43.99 30.28
CA ALA A 469 45.55 44.93 29.81
C ALA A 469 45.31 46.34 30.35
N GLU A 470 44.08 46.84 30.36
CA GLU A 470 43.67 48.12 30.94
C GLU A 470 43.90 48.15 32.48
N ALA A 471 43.56 47.08 33.15
CA ALA A 471 43.79 46.94 34.62
C ALA A 471 45.29 46.92 34.94
N ALA A 472 46.12 46.22 34.10
CA ALA A 472 47.55 46.19 34.25
C ALA A 472 48.20 47.58 34.00
N ALA A 473 47.69 48.32 32.98
CA ALA A 473 48.12 49.68 32.71
C ALA A 473 47.78 50.67 33.83
N ALA A 474 46.54 50.53 34.40
CA ALA A 474 46.12 51.34 35.54
C ALA A 474 46.95 51.02 36.80
N ALA A 475 47.26 49.74 37.03
CA ALA A 475 48.14 49.34 38.16
C ALA A 475 49.59 49.84 37.98
N ALA A 476 50.11 49.85 36.76
CA ALA A 476 51.43 50.43 36.45
C ALA A 476 51.48 51.95 36.64
N ALA A 477 50.37 52.66 36.31
CA ALA A 477 50.25 54.12 36.52
C ALA A 477 50.08 54.49 38.02
N ALA A 478 49.63 53.58 38.87
CA ALA A 478 49.45 53.78 40.30
C ALA A 478 50.69 53.47 41.15
N GLN A 479 51.80 53.01 40.55
CA GLN A 479 53.04 52.80 41.30
C GLN A 479 53.71 54.17 41.57
N PRO A 480 54.10 54.52 42.82
CA PRO A 480 54.81 55.75 43.10
C PRO A 480 56.24 55.68 42.46
N ALA A 481 56.64 56.77 41.84
CA ALA A 481 58.01 56.93 41.30
C ALA A 481 59.09 56.65 42.37
N GLU A 482 59.92 55.68 42.17
CA GLU A 482 61.11 55.45 43.01
C GLU A 482 62.00 56.69 42.88
N PRO A 483 62.60 57.21 44.03
CA PRO A 483 63.44 58.37 43.97
C PRO A 483 64.74 58.07 43.26
N ALA A 484 65.14 58.92 42.35
CA ALA A 484 66.36 58.88 41.58
C ALA A 484 67.63 58.80 42.47
N GLN A 485 68.48 57.80 42.30
CA GLN A 485 69.86 57.77 42.81
C GLN A 485 70.77 58.66 41.97
N PRO A 486 71.77 59.36 42.59
CA PRO A 486 72.59 60.33 41.90
C PRO A 486 73.64 59.68 41.03
N GLU A 487 73.95 60.35 39.93
CA GLU A 487 74.99 60.05 38.93
C GLU A 487 76.35 60.09 39.56
N GLN A 488 77.25 59.14 39.22
CA GLN A 488 78.71 59.25 39.29
C GLN A 488 79.28 59.18 37.88
N PRO A 489 80.42 59.96 37.67
CA PRO A 489 80.79 60.39 36.34
C PRO A 489 81.69 59.38 35.58
N SER A 490 81.68 59.58 34.27
CA SER A 490 82.36 58.91 33.21
C SER A 490 83.87 58.81 33.33
N GLN A 491 84.36 57.69 32.88
CA GLN A 491 85.71 57.67 32.27
C GLN A 491 85.60 57.02 30.89
N SER A 492 86.13 57.81 29.93
CA SER A 492 86.39 57.48 28.55
C SER A 492 87.55 56.53 28.40
N GLU A 493 87.55 55.73 27.42
CA GLU A 493 88.67 55.36 26.52
C GLU A 493 88.12 54.41 25.46
N ASP A 494 88.10 54.91 24.34
CA ASP A 494 88.79 54.86 23.08
C ASP A 494 89.29 53.47 22.65
N GLU A 495 89.06 53.25 21.47
CA GLU A 495 89.82 52.72 20.31
C GLU A 495 89.26 51.41 19.68
N LYS A 496 88.90 51.66 18.45
CA LYS A 496 89.34 51.14 17.12
C LYS A 496 88.71 49.82 16.65
N LYS A 497 88.10 50.08 15.54
CA LYS A 497 88.34 49.55 14.16
C LYS A 497 88.62 48.04 14.07
N ASP A 498 88.01 47.34 13.22
CA ASP A 498 87.97 47.37 11.76
C ASP A 498 86.95 46.31 11.21
N ASP A 499 86.28 46.78 10.26
CA ASP A 499 86.17 46.33 8.88
C ASP A 499 85.64 44.94 8.49
N LYS A 500 84.78 45.14 7.57
CA LYS A 500 84.51 44.37 6.35
C LYS A 500 83.62 43.14 6.48
N LYS A 501 82.59 43.31 5.78
CA LYS A 501 82.25 43.19 4.38
C LYS A 501 81.43 41.94 4.11
N ASP A 502 80.35 42.28 3.48
CA ASP A 502 79.83 41.69 2.25
C ASP A 502 79.38 40.23 2.35
N SER A 503 78.37 39.88 1.83
CA SER A 503 77.60 40.23 0.66
C SER A 503 76.44 39.23 0.55
N ASP A 504 75.31 39.76 0.20
CA ASP A 504 74.67 39.45 -1.04
C ASP A 504 74.14 38.01 -1.26
N ASN A 505 72.96 38.07 -1.49
CA ASN A 505 72.30 37.74 -2.75
C ASN A 505 71.40 36.52 -2.72
N LYS A 506 70.13 36.90 -2.92
CA LYS A 506 69.35 36.53 -4.12
C LYS A 506 68.97 35.09 -4.27
N LYS A 507 67.67 35.06 -4.35
CA LYS A 507 66.98 34.70 -5.58
C LYS A 507 66.72 33.22 -5.84
N ASP A 508 65.52 33.08 -6.04
CA ASP A 508 64.80 32.55 -7.20
C ASP A 508 64.63 31.03 -7.27
N ASP A 509 63.40 30.76 -7.31
CA ASP A 509 62.62 30.41 -8.53
C ASP A 509 62.63 28.93 -8.91
N LYS A 510 61.36 28.59 -9.19
CA LYS A 510 60.92 27.69 -10.25
C LYS A 510 60.95 26.20 -9.99
N GLN A 511 59.70 25.75 -10.09
CA GLN A 511 59.17 25.01 -11.27
C GLN A 511 59.94 23.70 -11.50
N ASP A 512 59.38 22.64 -11.73
CA ASP A 512 58.43 22.24 -12.74
C ASP A 512 58.20 20.73 -12.68
N ASP A 513 56.99 20.39 -13.04
CA ASP A 513 56.63 19.43 -14.05
C ASP A 513 56.92 17.93 -13.93
N THR A 514 55.80 17.35 -14.27
CA THR A 514 55.60 16.23 -15.21
C THR A 514 55.73 14.83 -14.65
N LYS A 515 54.67 14.17 -14.91
CA LYS A 515 54.19 13.27 -15.94
C LYS A 515 53.89 11.89 -15.39
N GLU A 516 52.66 11.51 -15.63
CA GLU A 516 52.21 10.45 -16.57
C GLU A 516 52.82 9.06 -16.34
N GLU A 517 51.95 8.11 -16.16
CA GLU A 517 51.52 7.10 -17.14
C GLU A 517 50.62 6.07 -16.40
N GLU A 518 49.34 5.95 -16.82
CA GLU A 518 48.84 4.88 -17.70
C GLU A 518 49.27 3.46 -17.33
N ASN A 519 48.30 2.64 -17.02
CA ASN A 519 47.89 1.45 -17.77
C ASN A 519 46.85 0.68 -16.96
N ASN A 520 45.61 0.54 -17.45
CA ASN A 520 45.13 -0.36 -18.45
C ASN A 520 45.05 -1.83 -18.00
N GLN A 521 43.92 -2.33 -18.30
CA GLN A 521 43.44 -3.70 -18.60
C GLN A 521 42.58 -4.35 -17.53
N GLU A 522 41.25 -4.43 -17.88
CA GLU A 522 40.60 -5.62 -18.47
C GLU A 522 40.52 -6.81 -17.49
N SER A 523 39.43 -7.42 -17.20
CA SER A 523 38.32 -7.95 -17.96
C SER A 523 37.49 -8.87 -17.07
N ASN A 524 36.23 -9.02 -17.42
CA ASN A 524 35.37 -10.21 -17.35
C ASN A 524 35.09 -10.89 -15.99
N ASP A 525 33.86 -10.83 -15.52
CA ASP A 525 32.80 -11.82 -15.82
C ASP A 525 31.43 -11.21 -15.50
#